data_244777bd90e6cd47a72b41a0740c24a7
#
_entry.id   244777bd90e6cd47a72b41a0740c24a7
#
_cell.length_a   1.000
_cell.length_b   1.000
_cell.length_c   1.000
_cell.angle_alpha   90.00
_cell.angle_beta   90.00
_cell.angle_gamma   90.00
#
_symmetry.space_group_name_H-M   'P 1'
#
loop_
_entity.id
_entity.type
_entity.pdbx_description
1 polymer ?
#
loop_
_entity_poly.entity_id
_entity_poly.type
_entity_poly.pdbx_seq_one_letter_code
_entity_poly.pdbx_strand_id
1 'polypeptide(L)'
;KTEIQINPEFTLDEATVEANKYAFLIGQLPTALRKDVQTMWIHKGEEAYGGGNYNLLVHTGMTEYYENFDTGIVEETLIHEAAHTSLDAYHYPDRETNGENWIEAVENDSGCYISNYARDNQYREDIAELMPLYVAVRYFPERISSELRDKVLSCNINRIRYLDSQNLDMSIYED
;
A
#
# COMPACT_ATOMS: atom_id res chain seq x y z
N LYS A 1 8.61 -7.58 13.72
CA LYS A 1 8.20 -6.71 14.84
C LYS A 1 8.39 -5.27 14.40
N THR A 2 7.33 -4.48 14.38
CA THR A 2 7.36 -3.06 14.03
C THR A 2 7.52 -2.21 15.29
N GLU A 3 8.41 -1.22 15.25
CA GLU A 3 8.55 -0.20 16.30
C GLU A 3 7.66 1.01 15.94
N ILE A 4 6.77 1.40 16.86
CA ILE A 4 5.95 2.60 16.70
C ILE A 4 6.64 3.77 17.39
N GLN A 5 6.97 4.81 16.61
CA GLN A 5 7.61 6.03 17.05
C GLN A 5 6.63 7.19 16.93
N ILE A 6 6.34 7.83 18.04
CA ILE A 6 5.37 8.93 18.10
C ILE A 6 6.11 10.25 18.33
N ASN A 7 5.76 11.24 17.53
CA ASN A 7 6.35 12.57 17.62
C ASN A 7 6.09 13.17 19.02
N PRO A 8 7.10 13.82 19.66
CA PRO A 8 6.95 14.42 20.99
C PRO A 8 5.93 15.59 21.09
N GLU A 9 5.31 15.97 19.99
CA GLU A 9 4.19 16.93 20.01
C GLU A 9 2.89 16.37 20.61
N PHE A 10 2.78 15.03 20.79
CA PHE A 10 1.68 14.38 21.47
C PHE A 10 1.91 14.35 22.99
N THR A 11 0.84 14.50 23.77
CA THR A 11 0.85 14.15 25.17
C THR A 11 0.97 12.63 25.35
N LEU A 12 1.31 12.13 26.51
CA LEU A 12 1.43 10.69 26.78
C LEU A 12 0.11 9.93 26.53
N ASP A 13 -1.01 10.54 26.89
CA ASP A 13 -2.34 9.95 26.72
C ASP A 13 -2.71 9.87 25.23
N GLU A 14 -2.52 10.98 24.47
CA GLU A 14 -2.72 11.01 23.01
C GLU A 14 -1.79 9.98 22.33
N ALA A 15 -0.51 9.96 22.70
CA ALA A 15 0.47 9.02 22.15
C ALA A 15 0.05 7.56 22.34
N THR A 16 -0.50 7.25 23.51
CA THR A 16 -0.99 5.88 23.80
C THR A 16 -2.18 5.51 22.93
N VAL A 17 -3.12 6.43 22.72
CA VAL A 17 -4.28 6.21 21.85
C VAL A 17 -3.84 5.97 20.42
N GLU A 18 -3.00 6.84 19.89
CA GLU A 18 -2.52 6.74 18.49
C GLU A 18 -1.66 5.50 18.28
N ALA A 19 -0.78 5.15 19.23
CA ALA A 19 0.02 3.92 19.15
C ALA A 19 -0.87 2.68 19.01
N ASN A 20 -1.92 2.57 19.82
CA ASN A 20 -2.84 1.44 19.77
C ASN A 20 -3.63 1.41 18.46
N LYS A 21 -4.14 2.58 17.99
CA LYS A 21 -4.86 2.70 16.73
C LYS A 21 -4.02 2.17 15.57
N TYR A 22 -2.81 2.70 15.41
CA TYR A 22 -1.98 2.32 14.27
C TYR A 22 -1.34 0.94 14.41
N ALA A 23 -1.08 0.46 15.63
CA ALA A 23 -0.68 -0.94 15.84
C ALA A 23 -1.75 -1.91 15.32
N PHE A 24 -3.03 -1.62 15.58
CA PHE A 24 -4.14 -2.38 15.05
C PHE A 24 -4.21 -2.31 13.52
N LEU A 25 -4.13 -1.11 12.94
CA LEU A 25 -4.20 -0.92 11.48
C LEU A 25 -3.06 -1.62 10.75
N ILE A 26 -1.81 -1.54 11.25
CA ILE A 26 -0.69 -2.29 10.68
C ILE A 26 -0.93 -3.79 10.80
N GLY A 27 -1.49 -4.25 11.91
CA GLY A 27 -1.83 -5.65 12.12
C GLY A 27 -2.79 -6.21 11.07
N GLN A 28 -3.66 -5.37 10.50
CA GLN A 28 -4.61 -5.74 9.44
C GLN A 28 -3.97 -5.80 8.05
N LEU A 29 -2.75 -5.27 7.85
CA LEU A 29 -2.08 -5.37 6.56
C LEU A 29 -1.68 -6.82 6.26
N PRO A 30 -1.78 -7.26 5.00
CA PRO A 30 -1.25 -8.55 4.57
C PRO A 30 0.21 -8.75 4.97
N THR A 31 0.58 -9.96 5.33
CA THR A 31 1.95 -10.31 5.76
C THR A 31 3.01 -9.86 4.76
N ALA A 32 2.78 -10.04 3.46
CA ALA A 32 3.69 -9.61 2.40
C ALA A 32 3.95 -8.10 2.40
N LEU A 33 2.95 -7.28 2.75
CA LEU A 33 3.07 -5.83 2.80
C LEU A 33 3.65 -5.34 4.14
N ARG A 34 3.46 -6.10 5.21
CA ARG A 34 3.93 -5.76 6.56
C ARG A 34 5.35 -6.21 6.85
N LYS A 35 5.87 -7.21 6.12
CA LYS A 35 7.13 -7.92 6.44
C LYS A 35 8.33 -7.00 6.61
N ASP A 36 8.42 -5.95 5.82
CA ASP A 36 9.55 -5.03 5.79
C ASP A 36 9.28 -3.71 6.53
N VAL A 37 8.11 -3.55 7.14
CA VAL A 37 7.79 -2.40 7.99
C VAL A 37 8.48 -2.56 9.34
N GLN A 38 9.65 -1.96 9.50
CA GLN A 38 10.42 -2.01 10.74
C GLN A 38 10.01 -0.91 11.70
N THR A 39 9.67 0.27 11.18
CA THR A 39 9.24 1.42 11.97
C THR A 39 7.96 2.01 11.42
N MET A 40 7.20 2.64 12.29
CA MET A 40 6.09 3.50 11.92
C MET A 40 6.20 4.82 12.67
N TRP A 41 6.19 5.92 11.94
CA TRP A 41 6.24 7.26 12.48
C TRP A 41 4.85 7.88 12.48
N ILE A 42 4.45 8.40 13.64
CA ILE A 42 3.14 9.03 13.82
C ILE A 42 3.37 10.50 14.19
N HIS A 43 2.85 11.39 13.35
CA HIS A 43 2.92 12.84 13.48
C HIS A 43 1.50 13.44 13.57
N LYS A 44 1.39 14.65 14.12
CA LYS A 44 0.21 15.49 13.91
C LYS A 44 0.27 16.11 12.51
N GLY A 45 -0.82 16.78 12.10
CA GLY A 45 -0.86 17.48 10.81
C GLY A 45 -1.69 16.74 9.75
N GLU A 46 -1.77 17.36 8.58
CA GLU A 46 -2.62 16.94 7.47
C GLU A 46 -1.80 16.59 6.21
N GLU A 47 -0.50 16.37 6.38
CA GLU A 47 0.35 15.93 5.28
C GLU A 47 0.02 14.49 4.87
N ALA A 48 0.32 14.16 3.61
CA ALA A 48 0.12 12.82 3.07
C ALA A 48 0.92 11.78 3.85
N TYR A 49 0.44 10.53 3.81
CA TYR A 49 1.20 9.38 4.30
C TYR A 49 2.44 9.14 3.45
N GLY A 50 3.34 8.31 3.94
CA GLY A 50 4.54 7.94 3.24
C GLY A 50 4.99 6.51 3.56
N GLY A 51 5.57 5.84 2.57
CA GLY A 51 6.17 4.52 2.68
C GLY A 51 7.56 4.45 2.06
N GLY A 52 8.29 3.41 2.39
CA GLY A 52 9.65 3.17 1.92
C GLY A 52 10.70 3.16 3.03
N ASN A 53 11.93 2.76 2.71
CA ASN A 53 13.03 2.70 3.66
C ASN A 53 12.72 1.98 4.98
N TYR A 54 11.96 0.88 4.91
CA TYR A 54 11.49 0.09 6.05
C TYR A 54 10.56 0.84 7.01
N ASN A 55 9.94 1.93 6.55
CA ASN A 55 9.14 2.82 7.37
C ASN A 55 7.76 3.07 6.77
N LEU A 56 6.77 3.29 7.65
CA LEU A 56 5.52 3.96 7.31
C LEU A 56 5.44 5.27 8.09
N LEU A 57 5.02 6.32 7.42
CA LEU A 57 4.76 7.64 8.00
C LEU A 57 3.28 7.97 7.90
N VAL A 58 2.67 8.40 8.99
CA VAL A 58 1.28 8.85 9.01
C VAL A 58 1.14 10.19 9.73
N HIS A 59 0.13 10.96 9.30
CA HIS A 59 -0.30 12.20 9.94
C HIS A 59 -1.75 12.06 10.42
N THR A 60 -1.96 12.29 11.72
CA THR A 60 -3.27 12.00 12.34
C THR A 60 -4.40 12.89 11.81
N GLY A 61 -4.14 14.15 11.48
CA GLY A 61 -5.12 15.04 10.86
C GLY A 61 -5.53 14.56 9.45
N MET A 62 -4.58 14.00 8.67
CA MET A 62 -4.90 13.38 7.40
C MET A 62 -5.74 12.11 7.58
N THR A 63 -5.46 11.32 8.63
CA THR A 63 -6.28 10.16 8.96
C THR A 63 -7.73 10.56 9.27
N GLU A 64 -7.92 11.60 10.09
CA GLU A 64 -9.25 12.15 10.40
C GLU A 64 -9.97 12.64 9.13
N TYR A 65 -9.24 13.28 8.23
CA TYR A 65 -9.77 13.70 6.93
C TYR A 65 -10.26 12.49 6.12
N TYR A 66 -9.46 11.44 5.99
CA TYR A 66 -9.83 10.21 5.26
C TYR A 66 -11.04 9.50 5.90
N GLU A 67 -11.05 9.36 7.23
CA GLU A 67 -12.15 8.71 7.97
C GLU A 67 -13.50 9.43 7.79
N ASN A 68 -13.50 10.74 7.56
CA ASN A 68 -14.71 11.52 7.30
C ASN A 68 -15.40 11.16 5.97
N PHE A 69 -14.73 10.50 5.05
CA PHE A 69 -15.32 10.08 3.78
C PHE A 69 -15.96 8.68 3.84
N ASP A 70 -15.76 7.92 4.91
CA ASP A 70 -16.30 6.54 5.10
C ASP A 70 -16.14 5.66 3.84
N THR A 71 -14.96 5.73 3.21
CA THR A 71 -14.71 5.12 1.88
C THR A 71 -13.61 4.07 1.89
N GLY A 72 -13.01 3.74 3.04
CA GLY A 72 -11.87 2.84 3.13
C GLY A 72 -10.53 3.47 2.70
N ILE A 73 -10.47 4.80 2.53
CA ILE A 73 -9.25 5.49 2.06
C ILE A 73 -8.06 5.24 2.98
N VAL A 74 -8.26 5.15 4.29
CA VAL A 74 -7.16 4.85 5.23
C VAL A 74 -6.54 3.48 4.93
N GLU A 75 -7.38 2.46 4.67
CA GLU A 75 -6.92 1.11 4.32
C GLU A 75 -6.18 1.12 2.98
N GLU A 76 -6.76 1.74 1.95
CA GLU A 76 -6.16 1.84 0.62
C GLU A 76 -4.80 2.54 0.68
N THR A 77 -4.71 3.67 1.40
CA THR A 77 -3.47 4.42 1.54
C THR A 77 -2.41 3.64 2.32
N LEU A 78 -2.79 2.93 3.40
CA LEU A 78 -1.84 2.10 4.13
C LEU A 78 -1.33 0.92 3.29
N ILE A 79 -2.17 0.30 2.47
CA ILE A 79 -1.77 -0.74 1.51
C ILE A 79 -0.79 -0.17 0.48
N HIS A 80 -1.08 1.01 -0.06
CA HIS A 80 -0.22 1.72 -1.01
C HIS A 80 1.16 2.01 -0.41
N GLU A 81 1.23 2.63 0.76
CA GLU A 81 2.50 2.97 1.41
C GLU A 81 3.28 1.74 1.88
N ALA A 82 2.58 0.70 2.31
CA ALA A 82 3.21 -0.57 2.66
C ALA A 82 3.76 -1.30 1.41
N ALA A 83 3.16 -1.11 0.24
CA ALA A 83 3.72 -1.59 -1.02
C ALA A 83 5.04 -0.90 -1.35
N HIS A 84 5.14 0.42 -1.18
CA HIS A 84 6.43 1.12 -1.28
C HIS A 84 7.49 0.53 -0.34
N THR A 85 7.09 0.22 0.88
CA THR A 85 8.02 -0.30 1.88
C THR A 85 8.49 -1.73 1.59
N SER A 86 7.58 -2.61 1.13
CA SER A 86 7.82 -4.05 1.05
C SER A 86 8.03 -4.59 -0.36
N LEU A 87 7.66 -3.84 -1.41
CA LEU A 87 7.72 -4.32 -2.78
C LEU A 87 8.64 -3.51 -3.69
N ASP A 88 8.79 -2.20 -3.53
CA ASP A 88 9.60 -1.36 -4.40
C ASP A 88 11.03 -1.86 -4.55
N ALA A 89 11.64 -2.28 -3.43
CA ALA A 89 13.02 -2.77 -3.40
C ALA A 89 13.24 -4.00 -4.29
N TYR A 90 12.17 -4.74 -4.61
CA TYR A 90 12.24 -6.02 -5.30
C TYR A 90 11.73 -5.95 -6.75
N HIS A 91 10.95 -4.91 -7.09
CA HIS A 91 10.16 -4.90 -8.33
C HIS A 91 10.40 -3.68 -9.22
N TYR A 92 11.14 -2.66 -8.78
CA TYR A 92 11.42 -1.49 -9.60
C TYR A 92 12.78 -1.53 -10.34
N PRO A 93 12.85 -0.99 -11.56
CA PRO A 93 13.95 -1.22 -12.50
C PRO A 93 15.26 -0.49 -12.20
N ASP A 94 15.25 0.56 -11.41
CA ASP A 94 16.47 1.24 -10.95
C ASP A 94 17.23 0.42 -9.90
N ARG A 95 16.70 -0.73 -9.54
CA ARG A 95 17.28 -1.69 -8.60
C ARG A 95 17.64 -2.97 -9.35
N GLU A 96 18.75 -2.93 -9.93
CA GLU A 96 19.47 -3.76 -10.89
C GLU A 96 19.08 -5.25 -11.10
N THR A 97 18.17 -5.85 -10.38
CA THR A 97 17.94 -7.29 -10.48
C THR A 97 16.49 -7.76 -10.54
N ASN A 98 15.52 -6.98 -10.13
CA ASN A 98 14.15 -7.48 -9.96
C ASN A 98 13.05 -6.71 -10.71
N GLY A 99 13.38 -5.60 -11.37
CA GLY A 99 12.41 -4.79 -12.10
C GLY A 99 12.06 -5.29 -13.50
N GLU A 100 12.88 -6.15 -14.09
CA GLU A 100 12.70 -6.58 -15.48
C GLU A 100 11.34 -7.23 -15.73
N ASN A 101 10.92 -8.16 -14.87
CA ASN A 101 9.66 -8.85 -15.03
C ASN A 101 8.43 -7.95 -14.79
N TRP A 102 8.54 -6.96 -13.91
CA TRP A 102 7.49 -5.96 -13.74
C TRP A 102 7.35 -5.07 -14.96
N ILE A 103 8.47 -4.58 -15.50
CA ILE A 103 8.51 -3.78 -16.74
C ILE A 103 7.90 -4.56 -17.90
N GLU A 104 8.29 -5.81 -18.09
CA GLU A 104 7.70 -6.67 -19.11
C GLU A 104 6.18 -6.79 -18.94
N ALA A 105 5.69 -6.93 -17.71
CA ALA A 105 4.26 -6.99 -17.44
C ALA A 105 3.55 -5.66 -17.77
N VAL A 106 4.18 -4.51 -17.48
CA VAL A 106 3.67 -3.18 -17.86
C VAL A 106 3.60 -3.02 -19.37
N GLU A 107 4.65 -3.42 -20.09
CA GLU A 107 4.71 -3.36 -21.57
C GLU A 107 3.64 -4.25 -22.19
N ASN A 108 3.44 -5.46 -21.66
CA ASN A 108 2.42 -6.41 -22.11
C ASN A 108 0.98 -5.94 -21.81
N ASP A 109 0.78 -5.04 -20.87
CA ASP A 109 -0.49 -4.33 -20.64
C ASP A 109 -0.67 -3.12 -21.59
N SER A 110 0.20 -2.98 -22.60
CA SER A 110 0.10 -1.98 -23.67
C SER A 110 0.03 -0.53 -23.17
N GLY A 111 0.72 -0.23 -22.07
CA GLY A 111 0.76 1.11 -21.49
C GLY A 111 -0.56 1.56 -20.86
N CYS A 112 -1.44 0.62 -20.50
CA CYS A 112 -2.61 0.91 -19.69
C CYS A 112 -2.21 1.03 -18.22
N TYR A 113 -2.61 2.12 -17.57
CA TYR A 113 -2.36 2.38 -16.14
C TYR A 113 -3.66 2.57 -15.39
N ILE A 114 -3.68 2.20 -14.13
CA ILE A 114 -4.89 2.32 -13.30
C ILE A 114 -5.23 3.78 -12.98
N SER A 115 -4.22 4.63 -12.90
CA SER A 115 -4.35 6.07 -12.68
C SER A 115 -3.38 6.87 -13.55
N ASN A 116 -3.64 8.17 -13.68
CA ASN A 116 -2.69 9.09 -14.31
C ASN A 116 -1.41 9.22 -13.47
N TYR A 117 -1.53 9.12 -12.15
CA TYR A 117 -0.39 9.21 -11.24
C TYR A 117 0.56 8.03 -11.42
N ALA A 118 0.03 6.79 -11.50
CA ALA A 118 0.82 5.62 -11.83
C ALA A 118 1.54 5.75 -13.18
N ARG A 119 0.85 6.27 -14.22
CA ARG A 119 1.46 6.47 -15.54
C ARG A 119 2.60 7.50 -15.52
N ASP A 120 2.37 8.63 -14.87
CA ASP A 120 3.31 9.75 -14.87
C ASP A 120 4.51 9.50 -13.94
N ASN A 121 4.37 8.54 -13.00
CA ASN A 121 5.40 8.12 -12.03
C ASN A 121 5.64 6.60 -12.05
N GLN A 122 5.61 5.99 -13.22
CA GLN A 122 5.56 4.53 -13.41
C GLN A 122 6.65 3.75 -12.66
N TYR A 123 7.86 4.31 -12.54
CA TYR A 123 8.98 3.64 -11.87
C TYR A 123 8.93 3.70 -10.34
N ARG A 124 7.96 4.37 -9.79
CA ARG A 124 7.82 4.54 -8.35
C ARG A 124 6.43 4.18 -7.83
N GLU A 125 5.38 4.56 -8.57
CA GLU A 125 4.03 4.55 -8.07
C GLU A 125 3.15 3.42 -8.64
N ASP A 126 3.53 2.85 -9.80
CA ASP A 126 2.64 1.93 -10.52
C ASP A 126 2.27 0.68 -9.70
N ILE A 127 3.24 0.08 -9.01
CA ILE A 127 2.96 -1.11 -8.17
C ILE A 127 2.17 -0.72 -6.91
N ALA A 128 2.50 0.41 -6.30
CA ALA A 128 1.81 0.89 -5.10
C ALA A 128 0.36 1.29 -5.39
N GLU A 129 0.12 2.00 -6.51
CA GLU A 129 -1.22 2.36 -6.99
C GLU A 129 -2.07 1.13 -7.36
N LEU A 130 -1.45 0.08 -7.91
CA LEU A 130 -2.17 -1.14 -8.27
C LEU A 130 -2.47 -2.04 -7.07
N MET A 131 -1.66 -1.99 -6.01
CA MET A 131 -1.73 -2.96 -4.91
C MET A 131 -3.09 -2.99 -4.19
N PRO A 132 -3.74 -1.88 -3.81
CA PRO A 132 -5.08 -1.92 -3.21
C PRO A 132 -6.09 -2.63 -4.11
N LEU A 133 -6.05 -2.39 -5.41
CA LEU A 133 -6.94 -3.01 -6.38
C LEU A 133 -6.60 -4.48 -6.63
N TYR A 134 -5.32 -4.86 -6.60
CA TYR A 134 -4.91 -6.26 -6.64
C TYR A 134 -5.48 -7.02 -5.44
N VAL A 135 -5.35 -6.47 -4.24
CA VAL A 135 -5.92 -7.05 -3.01
C VAL A 135 -7.44 -7.22 -3.16
N ALA A 136 -8.13 -6.17 -3.60
CA ALA A 136 -9.58 -6.21 -3.80
C ALA A 136 -9.97 -7.26 -4.86
N VAL A 137 -9.35 -7.27 -6.04
CA VAL A 137 -9.68 -8.19 -7.13
C VAL A 137 -9.46 -9.65 -6.76
N ARG A 138 -8.39 -9.96 -6.00
CA ARG A 138 -7.99 -11.34 -5.70
C ARG A 138 -8.57 -11.88 -4.41
N TYR A 139 -8.70 -11.05 -3.38
CA TYR A 139 -8.99 -11.50 -2.02
C TYR A 139 -10.33 -11.00 -1.49
N PHE A 140 -10.83 -9.86 -1.99
CA PHE A 140 -12.07 -9.23 -1.53
C PHE A 140 -12.95 -8.74 -2.71
N PRO A 141 -13.27 -9.63 -3.68
CA PRO A 141 -13.99 -9.21 -4.90
C PRO A 141 -15.39 -8.66 -4.63
N GLU A 142 -15.97 -8.95 -3.48
CA GLU A 142 -17.25 -8.42 -3.03
C GLU A 142 -17.19 -6.94 -2.59
N ARG A 143 -15.99 -6.42 -2.34
CA ARG A 143 -15.77 -5.03 -1.91
C ARG A 143 -15.66 -4.03 -3.05
N ILE A 144 -15.59 -4.52 -4.30
CA ILE A 144 -15.50 -3.66 -5.49
C ILE A 144 -16.64 -3.96 -6.47
N SER A 145 -17.01 -2.95 -7.27
CA SER A 145 -18.01 -3.18 -8.33
C SER A 145 -17.46 -4.08 -9.44
N SER A 146 -18.35 -4.82 -10.10
CA SER A 146 -17.96 -5.63 -11.26
C SER A 146 -17.34 -4.78 -12.37
N GLU A 147 -17.83 -3.55 -12.58
CA GLU A 147 -17.29 -2.62 -13.57
C GLU A 147 -15.83 -2.24 -13.25
N LEU A 148 -15.54 -1.89 -12.00
CA LEU A 148 -14.16 -1.57 -11.58
C LEU A 148 -13.25 -2.80 -11.70
N ARG A 149 -13.71 -3.97 -11.27
CA ARG A 149 -12.96 -5.23 -11.41
C ARG A 149 -12.63 -5.51 -12.87
N ASP A 150 -13.61 -5.40 -13.76
CA ASP A 150 -13.42 -5.68 -15.19
C ASP A 150 -12.46 -4.66 -15.83
N LYS A 151 -12.53 -3.40 -15.41
CA LYS A 151 -11.58 -2.36 -15.82
C LYS A 151 -10.15 -2.70 -15.36
N VAL A 152 -9.96 -3.07 -14.09
CA VAL A 152 -8.65 -3.45 -13.55
C VAL A 152 -8.08 -4.65 -14.31
N LEU A 153 -8.87 -5.70 -14.50
CA LEU A 153 -8.43 -6.92 -15.19
C LEU A 153 -8.16 -6.69 -16.67
N SER A 154 -8.91 -5.83 -17.34
CA SER A 154 -8.65 -5.52 -18.76
C SER A 154 -7.43 -4.63 -18.97
N CYS A 155 -7.13 -3.76 -18.01
CA CYS A 155 -6.03 -2.81 -18.10
C CYS A 155 -4.72 -3.39 -17.58
N ASN A 156 -4.75 -4.23 -16.53
CA ASN A 156 -3.55 -4.61 -15.78
C ASN A 156 -3.38 -6.13 -15.67
N ILE A 157 -3.88 -6.90 -16.61
CA ILE A 157 -3.93 -8.37 -16.47
C ILE A 157 -2.53 -9.01 -16.33
N ASN A 158 -1.52 -8.48 -17.04
CA ASN A 158 -0.17 -9.04 -16.99
C ASN A 158 0.53 -8.66 -15.67
N ARG A 159 0.32 -7.43 -15.16
CA ARG A 159 0.79 -7.03 -13.83
C ARG A 159 0.10 -7.82 -12.71
N ILE A 160 -1.20 -8.07 -12.82
CA ILE A 160 -1.93 -8.95 -11.89
C ILE A 160 -1.35 -10.37 -11.90
N ARG A 161 -1.10 -10.95 -13.09
CA ARG A 161 -0.47 -12.27 -13.21
C ARG A 161 0.96 -12.29 -12.68
N TYR A 162 1.70 -11.21 -12.87
CA TYR A 162 3.02 -11.06 -12.27
C TYR A 162 2.94 -11.13 -10.74
N LEU A 163 2.06 -10.35 -10.11
CA LEU A 163 1.85 -10.39 -8.65
C LEU A 163 1.38 -11.78 -8.18
N ASP A 164 0.48 -12.44 -8.91
CA ASP A 164 0.07 -13.81 -8.62
C ASP A 164 1.28 -14.79 -8.61
N SER A 165 2.25 -14.58 -9.50
CA SER A 165 3.44 -15.43 -9.60
C SER A 165 4.46 -15.23 -8.48
N GLN A 166 4.38 -14.12 -7.75
CA GLN A 166 5.30 -13.81 -6.65
C GLN A 166 5.01 -14.59 -5.36
N ASN A 167 3.90 -15.32 -5.31
CA ASN A 167 3.48 -16.10 -4.13
C ASN A 167 3.48 -15.23 -2.84
N LEU A 168 2.94 -14.03 -2.92
CA LEU A 168 2.87 -13.12 -1.80
C LEU A 168 2.00 -13.73 -0.68
N ASP A 169 2.52 -13.73 0.54
CA ASP A 169 1.73 -14.12 1.71
C ASP A 169 0.72 -13.02 2.05
N MET A 170 -0.50 -13.20 1.58
CA MET A 170 -1.59 -12.24 1.75
C MET A 170 -2.45 -12.53 2.99
N SER A 171 -2.00 -13.44 3.87
CA SER A 171 -2.66 -13.67 5.16
C SER A 171 -2.59 -12.41 6.03
N ILE A 172 -3.69 -12.14 6.74
CA ILE A 172 -3.76 -11.18 7.83
C ILE A 172 -3.70 -11.94 9.16
N TYR A 173 -3.26 -11.28 10.24
CA TYR A 173 -3.39 -11.88 11.55
C TYR A 173 -4.88 -11.95 11.92
N GLU A 174 -5.37 -13.17 12.12
CA GLU A 174 -6.60 -13.41 12.85
C GLU A 174 -6.21 -13.60 14.33
N ASP A 175 -6.72 -12.75 15.22
CA ASP A 175 -6.57 -12.90 16.67
C ASP A 175 -7.38 -14.12 17.18
#